data_f9fe79336e8629a470689c4d0f28fa3e
#
_entry.id   f9fe79336e8629a470689c4d0f28fa3e
#
_cell.length_a   1.000
_cell.length_b   1.000
_cell.length_c   1.000
_cell.angle_alpha   90.00
_cell.angle_beta   90.00
_cell.angle_gamma   90.00
#
_symmetry.space_group_name_H-M   'P 1'
#
loop_
_entity.id
_entity.type
_entity.pdbx_description
1 polymer ?
#
loop_
_entity_poly.entity_id
_entity_poly.type
_entity_poly.pdbx_seq_one_letter_code
_entity_poly.pdbx_strand_id
1 'polypeptide(L)'
;MQTRIILTVGCVGKTYTDKHYINVYDFDKHTLDYKYDKTGFEHLSNEEFKSIPNRKINDGWFERYMEDWCNLIDSGKYDVVTGWLQQDCLNYLVDKGYPVEVVLVDVGDYESVYKERSQRRGNNEQYWTNLRGYYDKTLALYKDRTDIKVTIFDKPYYLSEYLTFSGTVLKQNDQLGDTYVHKIAEKVTSVFRTEYSSLHELFVPFYTQLVLTALILNVEITEEMVHDAWSVSKYNEDNMIAHNSMIPFDYLIKEVQILDTLYADKLNAVLSYFKGLRSLTRGEG
;
A
#
# COMPACT_ATOMS: atom_id res chain seq x y z
N MET A 1 4.17 -4.58 25.81
CA MET A 1 2.90 -4.01 25.30
C MET A 1 2.11 -5.20 24.78
N GLN A 2 0.82 -5.29 25.03
CA GLN A 2 0.02 -6.43 24.55
C GLN A 2 -0.24 -6.26 23.05
N THR A 3 -0.04 -7.33 22.26
CA THR A 3 -0.33 -7.35 20.83
C THR A 3 -1.83 -7.07 20.58
N ARG A 4 -2.14 -6.09 19.73
CA ARG A 4 -3.52 -5.86 19.28
C ARG A 4 -3.91 -6.89 18.22
N ILE A 5 -5.10 -7.44 18.35
CA ILE A 5 -5.63 -8.44 17.42
C ILE A 5 -6.80 -7.82 16.68
N ILE A 6 -6.69 -7.70 15.36
CA ILE A 6 -7.71 -7.06 14.53
C ILE A 6 -8.20 -8.04 13.46
N LEU A 7 -9.48 -8.42 13.58
CA LEU A 7 -10.16 -9.16 12.53
C LEU A 7 -10.94 -8.19 11.63
N THR A 8 -10.74 -8.31 10.34
CA THR A 8 -11.41 -7.41 9.40
C THR A 8 -11.65 -8.07 8.05
N VAL A 9 -12.41 -7.40 7.22
CA VAL A 9 -12.81 -7.84 5.87
C VAL A 9 -11.73 -7.58 4.81
N GLY A 10 -11.99 -7.97 3.58
CA GLY A 10 -11.10 -7.70 2.43
C GLY A 10 -11.05 -6.21 2.04
N CYS A 11 -10.09 -5.83 1.21
CA CYS A 11 -9.92 -4.50 0.60
C CYS A 11 -9.76 -3.30 1.57
N VAL A 12 -9.43 -3.54 2.83
CA VAL A 12 -9.11 -2.50 3.83
C VAL A 12 -7.61 -2.28 4.03
N GLY A 13 -6.75 -2.94 3.24
CA GLY A 13 -5.30 -2.70 3.24
C GLY A 13 -4.49 -3.52 4.24
N LYS A 14 -4.97 -4.66 4.76
CA LYS A 14 -4.20 -5.55 5.66
C LYS A 14 -2.81 -5.88 5.12
N THR A 15 -2.77 -6.49 3.93
CA THR A 15 -1.52 -6.91 3.29
C THR A 15 -0.61 -5.73 2.93
N TYR A 16 -1.19 -4.57 2.59
CA TYR A 16 -0.42 -3.34 2.39
C TYR A 16 0.25 -2.94 3.71
N THR A 17 -0.50 -2.91 4.81
CA THR A 17 -0.01 -2.52 6.13
C THR A 17 1.09 -3.48 6.62
N ASP A 18 0.90 -4.79 6.47
CA ASP A 18 1.92 -5.81 6.79
C ASP A 18 3.22 -5.62 5.99
N LYS A 19 3.13 -5.25 4.73
CA LYS A 19 4.32 -5.01 3.89
C LYS A 19 5.08 -3.75 4.28
N HIS A 20 4.37 -2.68 4.65
CA HIS A 20 4.97 -1.36 4.86
C HIS A 20 5.39 -1.09 6.30
N TYR A 21 4.89 -1.89 7.26
CA TYR A 21 5.17 -1.67 8.69
C TYR A 21 5.64 -2.95 9.37
N ILE A 22 6.87 -2.93 9.91
CA ILE A 22 7.53 -4.10 10.51
C ILE A 22 6.87 -4.60 11.80
N ASN A 23 6.05 -3.78 12.42
CA ASN A 23 5.34 -4.09 13.66
C ASN A 23 3.88 -4.50 13.45
N VAL A 24 3.46 -4.70 12.20
CA VAL A 24 2.14 -5.22 11.82
C VAL A 24 2.32 -6.53 11.05
N TYR A 25 1.47 -7.50 11.31
CA TYR A 25 1.51 -8.78 10.62
C TYR A 25 0.12 -9.22 10.16
N ASP A 26 -0.01 -9.52 8.87
CA ASP A 26 -1.24 -10.06 8.28
C ASP A 26 -1.16 -11.60 8.26
N PHE A 27 -1.78 -12.26 9.24
CA PHE A 27 -1.76 -13.71 9.34
C PHE A 27 -2.63 -14.39 8.27
N ASP A 28 -3.62 -13.69 7.75
CA ASP A 28 -4.54 -14.19 6.69
C ASP A 28 -3.80 -14.61 5.41
N LYS A 29 -2.65 -14.00 5.12
CA LYS A 29 -1.83 -14.35 3.94
C LYS A 29 -1.37 -15.81 3.92
N HIS A 30 -1.34 -16.50 5.08
CA HIS A 30 -0.92 -17.88 5.22
C HIS A 30 -2.07 -18.90 5.19
N THR A 31 -3.34 -18.45 5.19
CA THR A 31 -4.50 -19.33 5.26
C THR A 31 -4.47 -20.45 4.22
N LEU A 32 -4.01 -20.17 2.99
CA LEU A 32 -3.93 -21.17 1.92
C LEU A 32 -2.89 -22.25 2.22
N ASP A 33 -1.79 -21.89 2.86
CA ASP A 33 -0.67 -22.81 3.16
C ASP A 33 -1.06 -23.81 4.25
N TYR A 34 -1.90 -23.39 5.20
CA TYR A 34 -2.45 -24.31 6.19
C TYR A 34 -3.58 -25.15 5.62
N LYS A 35 -4.49 -24.53 4.90
CA LYS A 35 -5.73 -25.16 4.48
C LYS A 35 -5.56 -26.23 3.42
N TYR A 36 -4.61 -26.06 2.50
CA TYR A 36 -4.46 -26.93 1.35
C TYR A 36 -3.09 -27.60 1.28
N ASP A 37 -3.11 -28.86 0.84
CA ASP A 37 -1.89 -29.58 0.47
C ASP A 37 -1.36 -29.02 -0.86
N LYS A 38 -0.19 -28.38 -0.78
CA LYS A 38 0.48 -27.78 -1.94
C LYS A 38 1.59 -28.67 -2.52
N THR A 39 1.71 -29.93 -2.07
CA THR A 39 2.72 -30.85 -2.57
C THR A 39 2.64 -30.98 -4.09
N GLY A 40 3.73 -30.69 -4.79
CA GLY A 40 3.80 -30.66 -6.25
C GLY A 40 3.34 -29.34 -6.91
N PHE A 41 2.90 -28.38 -6.14
CA PHE A 41 2.43 -27.06 -6.59
C PHE A 41 3.21 -25.89 -5.99
N GLU A 42 4.38 -26.16 -5.38
CA GLU A 42 5.18 -25.17 -4.65
C GLU A 42 5.69 -24.04 -5.56
N HIS A 43 5.76 -24.31 -6.87
CA HIS A 43 6.19 -23.34 -7.89
C HIS A 43 5.10 -22.34 -8.31
N LEU A 44 3.83 -22.58 -7.92
CA LEU A 44 2.72 -21.73 -8.29
C LEU A 44 2.55 -20.56 -7.30
N SER A 45 2.18 -19.42 -7.83
CA SER A 45 1.67 -18.32 -7.02
C SER A 45 0.36 -18.70 -6.32
N ASN A 46 -0.01 -17.97 -5.28
CA ASN A 46 -1.28 -18.20 -4.58
C ASN A 46 -2.49 -18.01 -5.51
N GLU A 47 -2.42 -17.10 -6.47
CA GLU A 47 -3.47 -16.85 -7.45
C GLU A 47 -3.64 -18.02 -8.42
N GLU A 48 -2.54 -18.53 -8.95
CA GLU A 48 -2.54 -19.71 -9.81
C GLU A 48 -3.03 -20.95 -9.05
N PHE A 49 -2.57 -21.14 -7.81
CA PHE A 49 -3.01 -22.24 -6.97
C PHE A 49 -4.52 -22.18 -6.66
N LYS A 50 -5.10 -20.99 -6.47
CA LYS A 50 -6.55 -20.81 -6.27
C LYS A 50 -7.38 -21.27 -7.47
N SER A 51 -6.84 -21.28 -8.67
CA SER A 51 -7.54 -21.72 -9.88
C SER A 51 -7.61 -23.24 -10.04
N ILE A 52 -6.82 -24.00 -9.25
CA ILE A 52 -6.82 -25.47 -9.33
C ILE A 52 -8.14 -26.02 -8.75
N PRO A 53 -8.89 -26.83 -9.51
CA PRO A 53 -10.10 -27.47 -8.99
C PRO A 53 -9.75 -28.61 -8.02
N ASN A 54 -10.67 -28.94 -7.13
CA ASN A 54 -10.60 -30.10 -6.23
C ASN A 54 -9.30 -30.17 -5.39
N ARG A 55 -8.83 -29.04 -4.90
CA ARG A 55 -7.65 -28.98 -4.02
C ARG A 55 -7.86 -29.81 -2.77
N LYS A 56 -6.86 -30.61 -2.42
CA LYS A 56 -6.90 -31.42 -1.21
C LYS A 56 -6.77 -30.53 0.03
N ILE A 57 -7.70 -30.66 0.95
CA ILE A 57 -7.69 -29.96 2.24
C ILE A 57 -6.84 -30.77 3.22
N ASN A 58 -6.00 -30.10 3.99
CA ASN A 58 -5.20 -30.71 5.05
C ASN A 58 -6.08 -31.00 6.27
N ASP A 59 -6.01 -32.22 6.78
CA ASP A 59 -6.69 -32.60 8.01
C ASP A 59 -6.17 -31.77 9.20
N GLY A 60 -7.06 -31.30 10.07
CA GLY A 60 -6.70 -30.50 11.25
C GLY A 60 -6.01 -29.18 10.91
N TRP A 61 -6.23 -28.63 9.71
CA TRP A 61 -5.58 -27.37 9.28
C TRP A 61 -5.99 -26.19 10.16
N PHE A 62 -7.24 -26.15 10.59
CA PHE A 62 -7.78 -25.01 11.33
C PHE A 62 -7.16 -24.91 12.71
N GLU A 63 -7.06 -26.02 13.41
CA GLU A 63 -6.45 -26.09 14.74
C GLU A 63 -4.99 -25.64 14.69
N ARG A 64 -4.19 -26.16 13.74
CA ARG A 64 -2.78 -25.74 13.56
C ARG A 64 -2.66 -24.26 13.19
N TYR A 65 -3.53 -23.78 12.30
CA TYR A 65 -3.59 -22.38 11.91
C TYR A 65 -3.85 -21.46 13.11
N MET A 66 -4.80 -21.83 13.95
CA MET A 66 -5.17 -21.04 15.13
C MET A 66 -4.12 -21.15 16.25
N GLU A 67 -3.50 -22.31 16.43
CA GLU A 67 -2.41 -22.48 17.39
C GLU A 67 -1.21 -21.61 17.03
N ASP A 68 -0.77 -21.62 15.78
CA ASP A 68 0.34 -20.80 15.31
C ASP A 68 0.01 -19.30 15.37
N TRP A 69 -1.25 -18.95 15.12
CA TRP A 69 -1.70 -17.57 15.30
C TRP A 69 -1.62 -17.13 16.77
N CYS A 70 -2.10 -17.95 17.70
CA CYS A 70 -1.96 -17.69 19.13
C CYS A 70 -0.49 -17.60 19.56
N ASN A 71 0.36 -18.53 19.11
CA ASN A 71 1.80 -18.50 19.39
C ASN A 71 2.45 -17.20 18.89
N LEU A 72 2.03 -16.70 17.71
CA LEU A 72 2.51 -15.44 17.18
C LEU A 72 2.08 -14.25 18.04
N ILE A 73 0.81 -14.22 18.49
CA ILE A 73 0.29 -13.19 19.37
C ILE A 73 1.06 -13.18 20.71
N ASP A 74 1.21 -14.35 21.30
CA ASP A 74 1.86 -14.52 22.62
C ASP A 74 3.35 -14.21 22.57
N SER A 75 3.99 -14.35 21.41
CA SER A 75 5.38 -13.97 21.23
C SER A 75 5.66 -12.48 21.44
N GLY A 76 4.62 -11.63 21.33
CA GLY A 76 4.76 -10.18 21.40
C GLY A 76 5.66 -9.56 20.33
N LYS A 77 5.97 -10.32 19.26
CA LYS A 77 6.87 -9.88 18.18
C LYS A 77 6.31 -8.70 17.40
N TYR A 78 4.99 -8.63 17.28
CA TYR A 78 4.30 -7.58 16.54
C TYR A 78 3.38 -6.79 17.47
N ASP A 79 3.30 -5.48 17.23
CA ASP A 79 2.37 -4.62 17.98
C ASP A 79 0.92 -4.87 17.52
N VAL A 80 0.73 -5.29 16.27
CA VAL A 80 -0.56 -5.60 15.68
C VAL A 80 -0.49 -6.89 14.86
N VAL A 81 -1.43 -7.80 15.09
CA VAL A 81 -1.66 -8.97 14.23
C VAL A 81 -3.07 -8.87 13.64
N THR A 82 -3.17 -8.97 12.33
CA THR A 82 -4.44 -8.87 11.62
C THR A 82 -4.81 -10.19 10.96
N GLY A 83 -6.09 -10.40 10.75
CA GLY A 83 -6.57 -11.55 10.01
C GLY A 83 -7.95 -11.31 9.39
N TRP A 84 -8.42 -12.30 8.65
CA TRP A 84 -9.73 -12.25 8.08
C TRP A 84 -10.81 -12.50 9.14
N LEU A 85 -11.88 -11.71 9.11
CA LEU A 85 -13.02 -11.85 9.99
C LEU A 85 -13.84 -13.09 9.59
N GLN A 86 -13.49 -14.23 10.15
CA GLN A 86 -14.31 -15.46 10.12
C GLN A 86 -14.82 -15.75 11.51
N GLN A 87 -16.06 -16.22 11.59
CA GLN A 87 -16.71 -16.49 12.88
C GLN A 87 -15.94 -17.51 13.73
N ASP A 88 -15.44 -18.57 13.08
CA ASP A 88 -14.69 -19.61 13.79
C ASP A 88 -13.37 -19.07 14.34
N CYS A 89 -12.66 -18.24 13.58
CA CYS A 89 -11.42 -17.57 14.08
C CYS A 89 -11.74 -16.61 15.24
N LEU A 90 -12.79 -15.81 15.11
CA LEU A 90 -13.22 -14.90 16.17
C LEU A 90 -13.57 -15.66 17.44
N ASN A 91 -14.42 -16.68 17.34
CA ASN A 91 -14.85 -17.49 18.48
C ASN A 91 -13.64 -18.15 19.14
N TYR A 92 -12.75 -18.78 18.37
CA TYR A 92 -11.55 -19.42 18.91
C TYR A 92 -10.68 -18.46 19.73
N LEU A 93 -10.42 -17.25 19.20
CA LEU A 93 -9.62 -16.25 19.91
C LEU A 93 -10.31 -15.73 21.17
N VAL A 94 -11.62 -15.47 21.09
CA VAL A 94 -12.41 -15.01 22.24
C VAL A 94 -12.49 -16.09 23.33
N ASP A 95 -12.73 -17.35 22.96
CA ASP A 95 -12.78 -18.50 23.89
C ASP A 95 -11.42 -18.73 24.58
N LYS A 96 -10.32 -18.38 23.94
CA LYS A 96 -8.97 -18.39 24.52
C LYS A 96 -8.68 -17.14 25.39
N GLY A 97 -9.61 -16.20 25.46
CA GLY A 97 -9.46 -14.99 26.28
C GLY A 97 -8.66 -13.85 25.63
N TYR A 98 -8.43 -13.91 24.34
CA TYR A 98 -7.72 -12.82 23.63
C TYR A 98 -8.66 -11.60 23.43
N PRO A 99 -8.18 -10.37 23.71
CA PRO A 99 -8.94 -9.14 23.44
C PRO A 99 -8.92 -8.87 21.92
N VAL A 100 -9.98 -9.26 21.25
CA VAL A 100 -10.11 -9.10 19.79
C VAL A 100 -10.87 -7.81 19.47
N GLU A 101 -10.35 -7.08 18.50
CA GLU A 101 -11.04 -5.97 17.87
C GLU A 101 -11.53 -6.40 16.47
N VAL A 102 -12.81 -6.14 16.20
CA VAL A 102 -13.43 -6.39 14.89
C VAL A 102 -13.60 -5.06 14.18
N VAL A 103 -13.02 -4.95 12.98
CA VAL A 103 -13.18 -3.78 12.11
C VAL A 103 -14.10 -4.15 10.96
N LEU A 104 -15.25 -3.50 10.91
CA LEU A 104 -16.30 -3.66 9.89
C LEU A 104 -16.22 -2.55 8.87
N VAL A 105 -16.84 -2.78 7.74
CA VAL A 105 -17.04 -1.76 6.69
C VAL A 105 -18.53 -1.53 6.50
N ASP A 106 -18.97 -0.29 6.68
CA ASP A 106 -20.24 0.19 6.16
C ASP A 106 -19.96 0.90 4.83
N VAL A 107 -20.35 0.24 3.75
CA VAL A 107 -20.04 0.73 2.41
C VAL A 107 -20.80 2.02 2.12
N GLY A 108 -22.07 2.13 2.55
CA GLY A 108 -22.91 3.32 2.36
C GLY A 108 -22.78 3.93 0.96
N ASP A 109 -22.49 5.22 0.91
CA ASP A 109 -22.31 5.99 -0.33
C ASP A 109 -20.93 5.75 -1.00
N TYR A 110 -20.04 4.97 -0.39
CA TYR A 110 -18.67 4.75 -0.84
C TYR A 110 -18.46 3.43 -1.61
N GLU A 111 -19.54 2.82 -2.11
CA GLU A 111 -19.47 1.54 -2.82
C GLU A 111 -18.48 1.56 -4.00
N SER A 112 -18.50 2.65 -4.78
CA SER A 112 -17.60 2.81 -5.92
C SER A 112 -16.11 2.75 -5.53
N VAL A 113 -15.74 3.34 -4.39
CA VAL A 113 -14.35 3.37 -3.89
C VAL A 113 -13.89 1.97 -3.48
N TYR A 114 -14.70 1.22 -2.75
CA TYR A 114 -14.35 -0.16 -2.36
C TYR A 114 -14.34 -1.11 -3.56
N LYS A 115 -15.26 -0.93 -4.51
CA LYS A 115 -15.27 -1.67 -5.77
C LYS A 115 -13.99 -1.42 -6.57
N GLU A 116 -13.59 -0.16 -6.71
CA GLU A 116 -12.34 0.20 -7.38
C GLU A 116 -11.11 -0.40 -6.69
N ARG A 117 -11.04 -0.36 -5.35
CA ARG A 117 -9.97 -1.03 -4.59
C ARG A 117 -9.91 -2.54 -4.88
N SER A 118 -11.07 -3.19 -5.01
CA SER A 118 -11.16 -4.60 -5.38
C SER A 118 -10.66 -4.85 -6.80
N GLN A 119 -11.07 -4.03 -7.76
CA GLN A 119 -10.67 -4.14 -9.17
C GLN A 119 -9.17 -3.87 -9.37
N ARG A 120 -8.58 -2.89 -8.69
CA ARG A 120 -7.12 -2.62 -8.71
C ARG A 120 -6.28 -3.81 -8.25
N ARG A 121 -6.86 -4.73 -7.48
CA ARG A 121 -6.24 -6.01 -7.06
C ARG A 121 -6.42 -7.13 -8.09
N GLY A 122 -7.01 -6.84 -9.26
CA GLY A 122 -7.30 -7.83 -10.29
C GLY A 122 -8.55 -8.68 -10.03
N ASN A 123 -9.36 -8.33 -9.04
CA ASN A 123 -10.59 -9.06 -8.75
C ASN A 123 -11.68 -8.74 -9.78
N ASN A 124 -12.43 -9.76 -10.19
CA ASN A 124 -13.53 -9.62 -11.13
C ASN A 124 -14.84 -9.17 -10.45
N GLU A 125 -15.87 -8.92 -11.24
CA GLU A 125 -17.17 -8.44 -10.77
C GLU A 125 -17.86 -9.46 -9.83
N GLN A 126 -17.72 -10.76 -10.10
CA GLN A 126 -18.30 -11.79 -9.22
C GLN A 126 -17.64 -11.78 -7.84
N TYR A 127 -16.31 -11.56 -7.78
CA TYR A 127 -15.61 -11.42 -6.51
C TYR A 127 -16.11 -10.18 -5.75
N TRP A 128 -16.30 -9.06 -6.45
CA TRP A 128 -16.84 -7.85 -5.83
C TRP A 128 -18.24 -8.07 -5.26
N THR A 129 -19.14 -8.68 -6.01
CA THR A 129 -20.51 -8.99 -5.54
C THR A 129 -20.49 -9.84 -4.27
N ASN A 130 -19.64 -10.86 -4.22
CA ASN A 130 -19.49 -11.70 -3.03
C ASN A 130 -18.91 -10.91 -1.85
N LEU A 131 -17.93 -10.08 -2.09
CA LEU A 131 -17.29 -9.24 -1.06
C LEU A 131 -18.27 -8.20 -0.52
N ARG A 132 -19.06 -7.57 -1.38
CA ARG A 132 -20.10 -6.61 -1.00
C ARG A 132 -21.14 -7.26 -0.09
N GLY A 133 -21.65 -8.43 -0.48
CA GLY A 133 -22.57 -9.21 0.35
C GLY A 133 -21.94 -9.65 1.68
N TYR A 134 -20.63 -9.88 1.70
CA TYR A 134 -19.91 -10.21 2.92
C TYR A 134 -19.80 -9.00 3.87
N TYR A 135 -19.60 -7.79 3.35
CA TYR A 135 -19.62 -6.57 4.16
C TYR A 135 -20.97 -6.40 4.87
N ASP A 136 -22.08 -6.49 4.13
CA ASP A 136 -23.41 -6.34 4.70
C ASP A 136 -23.71 -7.41 5.77
N LYS A 137 -23.36 -8.66 5.47
CA LYS A 137 -23.53 -9.76 6.41
C LYS A 137 -22.74 -9.55 7.70
N THR A 138 -21.47 -9.18 7.60
CA THR A 138 -20.62 -8.97 8.77
C THR A 138 -21.05 -7.75 9.58
N LEU A 139 -21.43 -6.67 8.92
CA LEU A 139 -21.98 -5.49 9.57
C LEU A 139 -23.25 -5.84 10.37
N ALA A 140 -24.19 -6.57 9.75
CA ALA A 140 -25.42 -6.99 10.43
C ALA A 140 -25.17 -7.91 11.62
N LEU A 141 -24.16 -8.81 11.54
CA LEU A 141 -23.85 -9.77 12.59
C LEU A 141 -23.12 -9.16 13.80
N TYR A 142 -22.26 -8.18 13.56
CA TYR A 142 -21.31 -7.77 14.60
C TYR A 142 -21.45 -6.33 15.08
N LYS A 143 -22.17 -5.44 14.36
CA LYS A 143 -22.23 -4.01 14.70
C LYS A 143 -22.72 -3.71 16.13
N ASP A 144 -23.63 -4.54 16.66
CA ASP A 144 -24.26 -4.34 17.97
C ASP A 144 -23.64 -5.24 19.06
N ARG A 145 -22.55 -5.97 18.77
CA ARG A 145 -21.88 -6.80 19.78
C ARG A 145 -21.16 -5.94 20.81
N THR A 146 -21.33 -6.29 22.08
CA THR A 146 -20.76 -5.57 23.24
C THR A 146 -19.67 -6.35 23.97
N ASP A 147 -19.52 -7.64 23.65
CA ASP A 147 -18.52 -8.55 24.23
C ASP A 147 -17.15 -8.46 23.57
N ILE A 148 -17.07 -7.77 22.44
CA ILE A 148 -15.84 -7.48 21.69
C ILE A 148 -15.79 -5.99 21.33
N LYS A 149 -14.59 -5.49 21.08
CA LYS A 149 -14.44 -4.12 20.54
C LYS A 149 -14.80 -4.11 19.04
N VAL A 150 -15.83 -3.37 18.67
CA VAL A 150 -16.23 -3.20 17.25
C VAL A 150 -15.93 -1.78 16.81
N THR A 151 -15.29 -1.66 15.64
CA THR A 151 -15.08 -0.39 14.93
C THR A 151 -15.67 -0.47 13.54
N ILE A 152 -16.41 0.53 13.13
CA ILE A 152 -17.05 0.58 11.82
C ILE A 152 -16.35 1.63 10.96
N PHE A 153 -15.89 1.22 9.79
CA PHE A 153 -15.44 2.15 8.76
C PHE A 153 -16.68 2.63 7.97
N ASP A 154 -17.17 3.77 8.35
CA ASP A 154 -18.26 4.51 7.68
C ASP A 154 -17.75 5.42 6.54
N LYS A 155 -16.44 5.42 6.31
CA LYS A 155 -15.71 6.11 5.26
C LYS A 155 -14.64 5.16 4.69
N PRO A 156 -14.07 5.44 3.50
CA PRO A 156 -13.11 4.55 2.87
C PRO A 156 -11.70 4.60 3.49
N TYR A 157 -11.58 4.27 4.76
CA TYR A 157 -10.29 4.17 5.45
C TYR A 157 -9.44 2.99 4.96
N TYR A 158 -8.13 3.16 5.10
CA TYR A 158 -7.18 2.05 5.12
C TYR A 158 -6.87 1.65 6.58
N LEU A 159 -6.52 0.39 6.76
CA LEU A 159 -6.17 -0.13 8.09
C LEU A 159 -5.00 0.64 8.73
N SER A 160 -4.00 1.05 7.95
CA SER A 160 -2.87 1.86 8.43
C SER A 160 -3.31 3.22 8.97
N GLU A 161 -4.27 3.88 8.31
CA GLU A 161 -4.84 5.15 8.78
C GLU A 161 -5.56 4.95 10.11
N TYR A 162 -6.39 3.91 10.20
CA TYR A 162 -7.09 3.57 11.44
C TYR A 162 -6.11 3.28 12.58
N LEU A 163 -5.07 2.50 12.33
CA LEU A 163 -4.06 2.18 13.35
C LEU A 163 -3.39 3.45 13.86
N THR A 164 -3.04 4.37 12.99
CA THR A 164 -2.46 5.67 13.36
C THR A 164 -3.42 6.50 14.20
N PHE A 165 -4.68 6.63 13.77
CA PHE A 165 -5.70 7.37 14.52
C PHE A 165 -6.01 6.74 15.89
N SER A 166 -5.94 5.42 16.00
CA SER A 166 -6.17 4.70 17.24
C SER A 166 -4.93 4.63 18.16
N GLY A 167 -3.89 5.39 17.86
CA GLY A 167 -2.69 5.55 18.70
C GLY A 167 -1.63 4.46 18.52
N THR A 168 -1.72 3.62 17.48
CA THR A 168 -0.63 2.68 17.16
C THR A 168 0.50 3.42 16.46
N VAL A 169 1.70 3.35 17.02
CA VAL A 169 2.90 3.85 16.36
C VAL A 169 3.33 2.83 15.30
N LEU A 170 3.07 3.15 14.03
CA LEU A 170 3.50 2.31 12.92
C LEU A 170 4.99 2.50 12.64
N LYS A 171 5.75 1.40 12.64
CA LYS A 171 7.19 1.40 12.36
C LYS A 171 7.37 1.00 10.90
N GLN A 172 7.82 1.92 10.07
CA GLN A 172 8.03 1.64 8.64
C GLN A 172 8.97 0.46 8.43
N ASN A 173 8.67 -0.33 7.43
CA ASN A 173 9.57 -1.35 6.95
C ASN A 173 10.59 -0.70 6.01
N ASP A 174 11.71 -0.26 6.58
CA ASP A 174 12.77 0.41 5.83
C ASP A 174 13.32 -0.43 4.67
N GLN A 175 13.14 -1.76 4.73
CA GLN A 175 13.54 -2.66 3.63
C GLN A 175 12.58 -2.59 2.42
N LEU A 176 11.33 -2.12 2.60
CA LEU A 176 10.31 -2.02 1.54
C LEU A 176 9.97 -0.58 1.16
N GLY A 177 10.07 0.37 2.08
CA GLY A 177 10.09 1.80 1.80
C GLY A 177 11.32 2.20 0.97
N ASP A 178 12.27 1.29 0.91
CA ASP A 178 13.54 1.39 0.22
C ASP A 178 13.54 0.82 -1.19
N THR A 179 12.39 0.71 -1.87
CA THR A 179 12.51 0.64 -3.31
C THR A 179 13.25 1.89 -3.75
N TYR A 180 14.29 1.71 -4.53
CA TYR A 180 15.10 2.77 -5.13
C TYR A 180 14.23 3.91 -5.71
N VAL A 181 13.06 3.58 -6.26
CA VAL A 181 12.06 4.53 -6.76
C VAL A 181 11.45 5.36 -5.63
N HIS A 182 11.11 4.73 -4.50
CA HIS A 182 10.51 5.42 -3.36
C HIS A 182 11.48 6.41 -2.72
N LYS A 183 12.76 6.01 -2.54
CA LYS A 183 13.82 6.90 -2.06
C LYS A 183 14.02 8.10 -2.98
N ILE A 184 13.95 7.90 -4.30
CA ILE A 184 14.01 9.01 -5.25
C ILE A 184 12.79 9.93 -5.06
N ALA A 185 11.58 9.39 -4.95
CA ALA A 185 10.36 10.17 -4.76
C ALA A 185 10.40 11.00 -3.46
N GLU A 186 10.86 10.40 -2.36
CA GLU A 186 11.06 11.10 -1.07
C GLU A 186 12.09 12.22 -1.21
N LYS A 187 13.21 11.93 -1.88
CA LYS A 187 14.26 12.93 -2.08
C LYS A 187 13.80 14.07 -2.99
N VAL A 188 13.09 13.77 -4.09
CA VAL A 188 12.43 14.76 -4.95
C VAL A 188 11.49 15.63 -4.10
N THR A 189 10.60 15.02 -3.34
CA THR A 189 9.67 15.75 -2.46
C THR A 189 10.44 16.65 -1.47
N SER A 190 11.52 16.16 -0.89
CA SER A 190 12.29 16.89 0.14
C SER A 190 12.95 18.16 -0.41
N VAL A 191 13.51 18.13 -1.62
CA VAL A 191 14.22 19.30 -2.19
C VAL A 191 13.26 20.40 -2.64
N PHE A 192 11.97 20.08 -2.85
CA PHE A 192 10.96 21.07 -3.20
C PHE A 192 10.19 21.62 -2.00
N ARG A 193 10.07 20.86 -0.90
CA ARG A 193 9.37 21.33 0.33
C ARG A 193 10.00 22.56 0.99
N THR A 194 11.26 22.82 0.79
CA THR A 194 11.99 23.89 1.48
C THR A 194 11.72 25.29 0.93
N GLU A 195 11.25 25.43 -0.31
CA GLU A 195 11.09 26.73 -0.98
C GLU A 195 9.66 27.00 -1.50
N TYR A 196 8.90 25.95 -1.76
CA TYR A 196 7.53 26.06 -2.24
C TYR A 196 6.62 25.25 -1.30
N SER A 197 5.71 25.93 -0.63
CA SER A 197 4.74 25.31 0.29
C SER A 197 3.77 24.31 -0.41
N SER A 198 3.90 24.11 -1.70
CA SER A 198 3.10 23.18 -2.47
C SER A 198 3.79 22.75 -3.76
N LEU A 199 4.75 21.81 -3.67
CA LEU A 199 4.90 20.94 -4.82
C LEU A 199 3.63 20.09 -4.85
N HIS A 200 2.81 20.28 -5.84
CA HIS A 200 1.59 19.50 -5.98
C HIS A 200 2.01 18.02 -6.03
N GLU A 201 1.42 17.17 -5.20
CA GLU A 201 1.76 15.74 -5.14
C GLU A 201 1.70 15.05 -6.51
N LEU A 202 0.95 15.63 -7.44
CA LEU A 202 0.83 15.19 -8.83
C LEU A 202 2.14 15.28 -9.64
N PHE A 203 3.09 16.16 -9.29
CA PHE A 203 4.35 16.29 -10.03
C PHE A 203 5.42 15.30 -9.56
N VAL A 204 5.32 14.82 -8.33
CA VAL A 204 6.32 13.90 -7.76
C VAL A 204 6.53 12.65 -8.60
N PRO A 205 5.49 11.95 -9.12
CA PRO A 205 5.68 10.79 -9.98
C PRO A 205 6.45 11.10 -11.25
N PHE A 206 6.16 12.22 -11.90
CA PHE A 206 6.81 12.60 -13.17
C PHE A 206 8.27 12.99 -12.97
N TYR A 207 8.57 13.77 -11.95
CA TYR A 207 9.95 14.13 -11.61
C TYR A 207 10.75 12.95 -11.07
N THR A 208 10.12 12.03 -10.36
CA THR A 208 10.73 10.75 -9.96
C THR A 208 11.10 9.92 -11.19
N GLN A 209 10.21 9.82 -12.18
CA GLN A 209 10.46 9.13 -13.43
C GLN A 209 11.58 9.80 -14.23
N LEU A 210 11.61 11.13 -14.25
CA LEU A 210 12.66 11.90 -14.93
C LEU A 210 14.02 11.61 -14.31
N VAL A 211 14.16 11.66 -12.98
CA VAL A 211 15.41 11.32 -12.28
C VAL A 211 15.84 9.88 -12.56
N LEU A 212 14.88 8.91 -12.53
CA LEU A 212 15.19 7.52 -12.86
C LEU A 212 15.70 7.36 -14.28
N THR A 213 15.05 8.02 -15.25
CA THR A 213 15.46 7.98 -16.66
C THR A 213 16.87 8.56 -16.81
N ALA A 214 17.14 9.72 -16.22
CA ALA A 214 18.46 10.35 -16.22
C ALA A 214 19.55 9.47 -15.59
N LEU A 215 19.21 8.74 -14.51
CA LEU A 215 20.10 7.77 -13.87
C LEU A 215 20.40 6.56 -14.78
N ILE A 216 19.39 6.06 -15.52
CA ILE A 216 19.55 4.93 -16.43
C ILE A 216 20.41 5.33 -17.63
N LEU A 217 20.14 6.48 -18.22
CA LEU A 217 20.82 7.00 -19.40
C LEU A 217 22.18 7.65 -19.07
N ASN A 218 22.45 7.88 -17.78
CA ASN A 218 23.64 8.60 -17.29
C ASN A 218 23.79 10.01 -17.89
N VAL A 219 22.68 10.72 -18.03
CA VAL A 219 22.63 12.11 -18.52
C VAL A 219 22.31 13.08 -17.38
N GLU A 220 22.50 14.37 -17.63
CA GLU A 220 21.99 15.44 -16.79
C GLU A 220 20.55 15.78 -17.17
N ILE A 221 19.79 16.31 -16.21
CA ILE A 221 18.42 16.76 -16.44
C ILE A 221 18.49 18.20 -16.94
N THR A 222 17.95 18.43 -18.14
CA THR A 222 17.86 19.78 -18.72
C THR A 222 16.54 20.46 -18.40
N GLU A 223 16.48 21.77 -18.59
CA GLU A 223 15.26 22.57 -18.43
C GLU A 223 14.14 22.07 -19.36
N GLU A 224 14.47 21.71 -20.59
CA GLU A 224 13.52 21.15 -21.55
C GLU A 224 12.91 19.84 -21.04
N MET A 225 13.72 18.93 -20.49
CA MET A 225 13.22 17.69 -19.88
C MET A 225 12.28 17.95 -18.68
N VAL A 226 12.55 18.98 -17.90
CA VAL A 226 11.68 19.39 -16.80
C VAL A 226 10.36 19.93 -17.33
N HIS A 227 10.43 20.78 -18.34
CA HIS A 227 9.28 21.36 -18.99
C HIS A 227 8.36 20.27 -19.60
N ASP A 228 8.94 19.30 -20.29
CA ASP A 228 8.21 18.19 -20.89
C ASP A 228 7.52 17.33 -19.81
N ALA A 229 8.25 17.01 -18.73
CA ALA A 229 7.67 16.26 -17.61
C ALA A 229 6.51 17.03 -16.94
N TRP A 230 6.64 18.34 -16.78
CA TRP A 230 5.56 19.21 -16.29
C TRP A 230 4.38 19.22 -17.26
N SER A 231 4.63 19.37 -18.56
CA SER A 231 3.58 19.41 -19.59
C SER A 231 2.77 18.11 -19.62
N VAL A 232 3.44 16.95 -19.52
CA VAL A 232 2.77 15.65 -19.42
C VAL A 232 1.92 15.55 -18.15
N SER A 233 2.42 16.04 -17.01
CA SER A 233 1.67 16.03 -15.76
C SER A 233 0.39 16.86 -15.88
N LYS A 234 0.47 18.06 -16.47
CA LYS A 234 -0.68 18.95 -16.68
C LYS A 234 -1.69 18.37 -17.67
N TYR A 235 -1.22 17.76 -18.74
CA TYR A 235 -2.12 17.08 -19.67
C TYR A 235 -2.96 15.98 -19.00
N ASN A 236 -2.37 15.23 -18.08
CA ASN A 236 -3.07 14.18 -17.33
C ASN A 236 -4.02 14.73 -16.23
N GLU A 237 -3.68 15.91 -15.64
CA GLU A 237 -4.49 16.54 -14.58
C GLU A 237 -5.78 17.16 -15.13
N ASP A 238 -5.66 17.93 -16.21
CA ASP A 238 -6.71 18.86 -16.65
C ASP A 238 -7.63 18.28 -17.75
N ASN A 239 -7.57 16.97 -18.03
CA ASN A 239 -8.40 16.35 -19.08
C ASN A 239 -8.42 17.14 -20.39
N MET A 240 -7.25 17.63 -20.83
CA MET A 240 -7.03 18.37 -22.10
C MET A 240 -7.32 19.88 -22.06
N ILE A 241 -7.36 20.53 -20.94
CA ILE A 241 -7.35 22.01 -20.94
C ILE A 241 -5.92 22.45 -21.31
N ALA A 242 -5.77 22.97 -22.51
CA ALA A 242 -4.48 23.49 -22.98
C ALA A 242 -4.02 24.66 -22.09
N HIS A 243 -2.91 24.48 -21.36
CA HIS A 243 -2.25 25.58 -20.68
C HIS A 243 -1.36 26.34 -21.67
N ASN A 244 -1.33 27.67 -21.61
CA ASN A 244 -0.56 28.49 -22.54
C ASN A 244 0.93 28.19 -22.57
N SER A 245 1.48 27.59 -21.50
CA SER A 245 2.87 27.17 -21.42
C SER A 245 3.10 25.70 -21.87
N MET A 246 2.07 24.98 -22.35
CA MET A 246 2.21 23.64 -22.94
C MET A 246 2.60 23.74 -24.42
N ILE A 247 3.68 24.44 -24.68
CA ILE A 247 4.33 24.64 -25.99
C ILE A 247 5.78 24.19 -25.87
N PRO A 248 6.48 23.87 -26.97
CA PRO A 248 7.89 23.47 -26.89
C PRO A 248 8.73 24.49 -26.12
N PHE A 249 9.67 24.02 -25.33
CA PHE A 249 10.49 24.84 -24.40
C PHE A 249 11.09 26.09 -25.07
N ASP A 250 11.59 25.95 -26.27
CA ASP A 250 12.23 27.04 -27.05
C ASP A 250 11.27 28.19 -27.39
N TYR A 251 9.95 27.97 -27.35
CA TYR A 251 8.94 28.98 -27.62
C TYR A 251 8.43 29.68 -26.36
N LEU A 252 8.90 29.25 -25.17
CA LEU A 252 8.53 29.89 -23.91
C LEU A 252 9.24 31.25 -23.76
N ILE A 253 8.56 32.16 -23.06
CA ILE A 253 9.23 33.40 -22.64
C ILE A 253 10.29 33.09 -21.59
N LYS A 254 11.36 33.91 -21.54
CA LYS A 254 12.50 33.67 -20.65
C LYS A 254 12.15 33.55 -19.18
N GLU A 255 11.16 34.30 -18.72
CA GLU A 255 10.68 34.29 -17.34
C GLU A 255 10.14 32.90 -16.94
N VAL A 256 9.52 32.18 -17.88
CA VAL A 256 9.01 30.83 -17.66
C VAL A 256 10.15 29.80 -17.77
N GLN A 257 11.06 29.97 -18.75
CA GLN A 257 12.25 29.10 -18.89
C GLN A 257 13.13 29.12 -17.62
N ILE A 258 13.30 30.27 -16.96
CA ILE A 258 14.05 30.40 -15.72
C ILE A 258 13.47 29.54 -14.59
N LEU A 259 12.16 29.36 -14.53
CA LEU A 259 11.54 28.48 -13.53
C LEU A 259 11.98 27.03 -13.74
N ASP A 260 12.01 26.57 -14.99
CA ASP A 260 12.43 25.20 -15.32
C ASP A 260 13.93 24.97 -15.01
N THR A 261 14.79 26.01 -15.15
CA THR A 261 16.20 25.95 -14.71
C THR A 261 16.31 25.65 -13.22
N LEU A 262 15.55 26.36 -12.37
CA LEU A 262 15.56 26.12 -10.92
C LEU A 262 15.11 24.69 -10.56
N TYR A 263 14.15 24.14 -11.30
CA TYR A 263 13.71 22.77 -11.10
C TYR A 263 14.77 21.77 -11.60
N ALA A 264 15.41 22.02 -12.76
CA ALA A 264 16.48 21.19 -13.28
C ALA A 264 17.65 21.09 -12.30
N ASP A 265 18.10 22.22 -11.72
CA ASP A 265 19.15 22.25 -10.71
C ASP A 265 18.83 21.39 -9.50
N LYS A 266 17.60 21.47 -8.98
CA LYS A 266 17.15 20.67 -7.83
C LYS A 266 17.09 19.18 -8.17
N LEU A 267 16.58 18.82 -9.34
CA LEU A 267 16.52 17.43 -9.77
C LEU A 267 17.92 16.87 -10.06
N ASN A 268 18.85 17.68 -10.57
CA ASN A 268 20.25 17.30 -10.73
C ASN A 268 20.97 17.10 -9.38
N ALA A 269 20.61 17.84 -8.33
CA ALA A 269 21.09 17.58 -6.98
C ALA A 269 20.61 16.21 -6.46
N VAL A 270 19.35 15.84 -6.71
CA VAL A 270 18.81 14.49 -6.41
C VAL A 270 19.55 13.44 -7.24
N LEU A 271 19.70 13.67 -8.54
CA LEU A 271 20.42 12.78 -9.45
C LEU A 271 21.84 12.50 -8.98
N SER A 272 22.59 13.54 -8.59
CA SER A 272 23.97 13.45 -8.10
C SER A 272 24.06 12.64 -6.80
N TYR A 273 23.13 12.83 -5.89
CA TYR A 273 23.04 12.03 -4.66
C TYR A 273 22.92 10.52 -4.97
N PHE A 274 22.04 10.14 -5.90
CA PHE A 274 21.86 8.73 -6.25
C PHE A 274 22.97 8.16 -7.13
N LYS A 275 23.62 8.99 -7.98
CA LYS A 275 24.85 8.59 -8.68
C LYS A 275 25.97 8.24 -7.70
N GLY A 276 26.15 9.07 -6.64
CA GLY A 276 27.12 8.80 -5.57
C GLY A 276 26.84 7.49 -4.82
N LEU A 277 25.58 7.19 -4.49
CA LEU A 277 25.21 5.91 -3.86
C LEU A 277 25.51 4.71 -4.74
N ARG A 278 25.29 4.81 -6.06
CA ARG A 278 25.61 3.73 -7.02
C ARG A 278 27.12 3.45 -7.11
N SER A 279 27.95 4.46 -7.08
CA SER A 279 29.43 4.29 -7.13
C SER A 279 29.93 3.56 -5.88
N LEU A 280 29.41 3.90 -4.70
CA LEU A 280 29.77 3.24 -3.45
C LEU A 280 29.38 1.75 -3.42
N THR A 281 28.25 1.38 -4.02
CA THR A 281 27.78 -0.02 -4.06
C THR A 281 28.51 -0.86 -5.10
N ARG A 282 29.14 -0.24 -6.11
CA ARG A 282 29.92 -0.93 -7.14
C ARG A 282 31.39 -1.08 -6.82
N GLY A 283 31.87 -0.51 -5.70
CA GLY A 283 33.27 -0.54 -5.33
C GLY A 283 34.20 0.26 -6.27
N GLU A 284 33.61 1.20 -7.03
CA GLU A 284 34.33 2.14 -7.90
C GLU A 284 34.69 3.39 -7.07
N GLY A 285 35.58 3.22 -6.10
CA GLY A 285 36.12 4.28 -5.26
C GLY A 285 37.65 4.18 -5.19
#